data_9d4e978c99759e2e0e6d2e0a687972b2
#
_entry.id   9d4e978c99759e2e0e6d2e0a687972b2
#
_cell.length_a   1.000
_cell.length_b   1.000
_cell.length_c   1.000
_cell.angle_alpha   90.00
_cell.angle_beta   90.00
_cell.angle_gamma   90.00
#
_symmetry.space_group_name_H-M   'P 1'
#
loop_
_entity.id
_entity.type
_entity.pdbx_description
1 polymer ?
#
loop_
_entity_poly.entity_id
_entity_poly.type
_entity_poly.pdbx_seq_one_letter_code
_entity_poly.pdbx_strand_id
1 'polypeptide(L)'
;KILLSVLAAALSLPAVADEGMWLLPLLQQQKFPEMQALGLKLQDYDIYSPDSASLKDAVVIFGGGCTGEIVSPDGLLLTNHHCGYGQIQQHSTLEHDYLTDGFWATTREQELPNPGLTVTFIDKIEDVTDYVKKELEKDTDPQSMNFLSPKYLNGLAKAKVGEKFLQDNP
;
A
#
# COMPACT_ATOMS: atom_id res chain seq x y z
N LYS A 1 16.63 30.41 -37.43
CA LYS A 1 17.10 29.14 -36.87
C LYS A 1 17.59 29.30 -35.42
N ILE A 2 18.41 30.33 -35.11
CA ILE A 2 18.91 30.61 -33.75
C ILE A 2 17.78 30.91 -32.75
N LEU A 3 16.74 31.64 -33.15
CA LEU A 3 15.58 31.98 -32.32
C LEU A 3 14.79 30.72 -31.90
N LEU A 4 14.67 29.74 -32.80
CA LEU A 4 13.99 28.48 -32.51
C LEU A 4 14.80 27.60 -31.54
N SER A 5 16.12 27.64 -31.61
CA SER A 5 17.03 26.92 -30.73
C SER A 5 17.02 27.49 -29.30
N VAL A 6 16.92 28.81 -29.16
CA VAL A 6 16.81 29.48 -27.86
C VAL A 6 15.46 29.22 -27.23
N LEU A 7 14.38 29.19 -28.01
CA LEU A 7 13.03 28.86 -27.51
C LEU A 7 12.95 27.39 -27.04
N ALA A 8 13.58 26.46 -27.75
CA ALA A 8 13.63 25.04 -27.37
C ALA A 8 14.47 24.82 -26.10
N ALA A 9 15.56 25.58 -25.91
CA ALA A 9 16.37 25.54 -24.68
C ALA A 9 15.65 26.15 -23.47
N ALA A 10 14.80 27.15 -23.69
CA ALA A 10 14.01 27.77 -22.61
C ALA A 10 12.84 26.86 -22.13
N LEU A 11 12.45 25.87 -22.92
CA LEU A 11 11.38 24.91 -22.57
C LEU A 11 11.92 23.66 -21.85
N SER A 12 13.22 23.46 -21.80
CA SER A 12 13.85 22.39 -21.02
C SER A 12 14.04 22.79 -19.55
N LEU A 13 12.92 23.11 -18.87
CA LEU A 13 12.97 23.19 -17.40
C LEU A 13 13.24 21.77 -16.87
N PRO A 14 14.19 21.60 -15.94
CA PRO A 14 14.35 20.31 -15.28
C PRO A 14 13.01 19.98 -14.59
N ALA A 15 12.38 18.90 -15.00
CA ALA A 15 11.28 18.34 -14.24
C ALA A 15 11.89 17.78 -12.95
N VAL A 16 11.79 18.53 -11.86
CA VAL A 16 12.12 18.03 -10.53
C VAL A 16 10.96 17.14 -10.13
N ALA A 17 11.19 15.83 -10.19
CA ALA A 17 10.26 14.86 -9.61
C ALA A 17 10.63 14.66 -8.15
N ASP A 18 9.64 14.67 -7.27
CA ASP A 18 9.85 14.28 -5.88
C ASP A 18 10.21 12.81 -5.80
N GLU A 19 11.22 12.50 -5.00
CA GLU A 19 11.72 11.15 -4.86
C GLU A 19 11.01 10.41 -3.73
N GLY A 20 10.92 9.10 -3.87
CA GLY A 20 10.80 8.15 -2.79
C GLY A 20 9.41 7.64 -2.48
N MET A 21 9.41 6.54 -1.73
CA MET A 21 8.25 6.03 -0.98
C MET A 21 8.53 6.34 0.51
N TRP A 22 7.85 7.33 1.04
CA TRP A 22 8.06 7.80 2.40
C TRP A 22 7.30 6.93 3.39
N LEU A 23 7.94 6.58 4.51
CA LEU A 23 7.29 5.85 5.59
C LEU A 23 6.26 6.76 6.27
N LEU A 24 5.01 6.35 6.29
CA LEU A 24 3.90 7.14 6.85
C LEU A 24 4.15 7.66 8.27
N PRO A 25 4.68 6.86 9.23
CA PRO A 25 4.97 7.35 10.57
C PRO A 25 6.05 8.44 10.64
N LEU A 26 6.88 8.55 9.60
CA LEU A 26 7.96 9.54 9.52
C LEU A 26 7.62 10.71 8.59
N LEU A 27 6.48 10.67 7.92
CA LEU A 27 6.09 11.65 6.92
C LEU A 27 6.07 13.08 7.47
N GLN A 28 5.53 13.25 8.68
CA GLN A 28 5.47 14.54 9.38
C GLN A 28 6.85 15.23 9.48
N GLN A 29 7.87 14.45 9.81
CA GLN A 29 9.22 14.97 10.01
C GLN A 29 9.98 15.16 8.70
N GLN A 30 9.73 14.29 7.71
CA GLN A 30 10.55 14.21 6.50
C GLN A 30 10.02 15.04 5.35
N LYS A 31 8.72 15.06 5.12
CA LYS A 31 8.14 15.64 3.90
C LYS A 31 6.92 16.52 4.11
N PHE A 32 6.28 16.49 5.25
CA PHE A 32 5.03 17.20 5.45
C PHE A 32 5.13 18.73 5.21
N PRO A 33 6.18 19.43 5.67
CA PRO A 33 6.36 20.87 5.39
C PRO A 33 6.44 21.17 3.88
N GLU A 34 7.10 20.32 3.12
CA GLU A 34 7.23 20.46 1.68
C GLU A 34 5.87 20.23 0.98
N MET A 35 5.13 19.20 1.40
CA MET A 35 3.78 18.93 0.90
C MET A 35 2.83 20.11 1.16
N GLN A 36 2.92 20.74 2.33
CA GLN A 36 2.15 21.94 2.64
C GLN A 36 2.55 23.14 1.75
N ALA A 37 3.82 23.32 1.49
CA ALA A 37 4.32 24.36 0.59
C ALA A 37 3.82 24.18 -0.84
N LEU A 38 3.63 22.92 -1.28
CA LEU A 38 3.03 22.55 -2.56
C LEU A 38 1.50 22.68 -2.57
N GLY A 39 0.88 23.00 -1.45
CA GLY A 39 -0.56 23.28 -1.36
C GLY A 39 -1.40 22.22 -0.67
N LEU A 40 -0.80 21.21 -0.03
CA LEU A 40 -1.54 20.25 0.77
C LEU A 40 -2.33 20.96 1.87
N LYS A 41 -3.63 20.64 2.00
CA LYS A 41 -4.54 21.19 3.00
C LYS A 41 -4.82 20.24 4.16
N LEU A 42 -4.54 18.96 3.98
CA LEU A 42 -4.68 17.95 5.03
C LEU A 42 -3.62 18.19 6.11
N GLN A 43 -3.94 17.75 7.32
CA GLN A 43 -2.96 17.66 8.40
C GLN A 43 -2.24 16.30 8.32
N ASP A 44 -1.15 16.15 9.02
CA ASP A 44 -0.38 14.91 9.06
C ASP A 44 -1.20 13.72 9.61
N TYR A 45 -1.99 13.97 10.65
CA TYR A 45 -2.89 12.97 11.25
C TYR A 45 -4.07 12.58 10.34
N ASP A 46 -4.44 13.42 9.38
CA ASP A 46 -5.44 13.06 8.35
C ASP A 46 -4.88 12.01 7.37
N ILE A 47 -3.57 12.00 7.17
CA ILE A 47 -2.88 11.06 6.28
C ILE A 47 -2.58 9.76 7.02
N TYR A 48 -1.97 9.87 8.21
CA TYR A 48 -1.63 8.73 9.05
C TYR A 48 -1.88 9.06 10.53
N SER A 49 -2.73 8.26 11.16
CA SER A 49 -2.89 8.23 12.60
C SER A 49 -2.82 6.78 13.10
N PRO A 50 -2.06 6.47 14.17
CA PRO A 50 -2.05 5.15 14.76
C PRO A 50 -3.34 4.86 15.56
N ASP A 51 -4.02 5.91 16.06
CA ASP A 51 -5.08 5.79 17.05
C ASP A 51 -6.44 6.35 16.58
N SER A 52 -6.48 6.92 15.38
CA SER A 52 -7.70 7.54 14.82
C SER A 52 -7.83 7.24 13.33
N ALA A 53 -9.05 7.35 12.83
CA ALA A 53 -9.30 7.20 11.40
C ALA A 53 -8.48 8.21 10.58
N SER A 54 -7.85 7.74 9.53
CA SER A 54 -6.99 8.52 8.65
C SER A 54 -7.01 7.95 7.23
N LEU A 55 -6.38 8.61 6.29
CA LEU A 55 -6.34 8.17 4.88
C LEU A 55 -5.73 6.75 4.74
N LYS A 56 -4.83 6.34 5.66
CA LYS A 56 -4.27 4.97 5.66
C LYS A 56 -5.35 3.89 5.70
N ASP A 57 -6.48 4.16 6.37
CA ASP A 57 -7.54 3.16 6.55
C ASP A 57 -8.36 2.92 5.28
N ALA A 58 -8.25 3.83 4.31
CA ALA A 58 -8.84 3.64 3.00
C ALA A 58 -7.97 2.78 2.07
N VAL A 59 -6.67 2.63 2.37
CA VAL A 59 -5.73 1.88 1.54
C VAL A 59 -5.56 0.48 2.10
N VAL A 60 -5.79 -0.53 1.26
CA VAL A 60 -5.80 -1.93 1.68
C VAL A 60 -4.87 -2.78 0.81
N ILE A 61 -4.43 -3.90 1.36
CA ILE A 61 -3.82 -4.97 0.57
C ILE A 61 -4.96 -5.79 -0.03
N PHE A 62 -5.05 -5.80 -1.35
CA PHE A 62 -6.07 -6.52 -2.10
C PHE A 62 -5.56 -7.91 -2.50
N GLY A 63 -6.27 -8.95 -2.09
CA GLY A 63 -5.89 -10.33 -2.38
C GLY A 63 -4.48 -10.65 -1.88
N GLY A 64 -3.65 -11.24 -2.73
CA GLY A 64 -2.33 -11.73 -2.36
C GLY A 64 -1.18 -10.71 -2.47
N GLY A 65 -1.43 -9.39 -2.62
CA GLY A 65 -0.34 -8.42 -2.66
C GLY A 65 -0.54 -7.21 -3.59
N CYS A 66 -1.72 -7.02 -4.15
CA CYS A 66 -2.08 -5.77 -4.81
C CYS A 66 -2.49 -4.70 -3.79
N THR A 67 -2.54 -3.46 -4.23
CA THR A 67 -3.15 -2.36 -3.47
C THR A 67 -4.57 -2.10 -3.97
N GLY A 68 -5.47 -1.79 -3.07
CA GLY A 68 -6.82 -1.29 -3.37
C GLY A 68 -7.17 -0.11 -2.48
N GLU A 69 -8.15 0.69 -2.91
CA GLU A 69 -8.63 1.86 -2.18
C GLU A 69 -10.13 1.75 -1.93
N ILE A 70 -10.54 1.85 -0.68
CA ILE A 70 -11.95 1.93 -0.29
C ILE A 70 -12.41 3.37 -0.48
N VAL A 71 -13.36 3.60 -1.37
CA VAL A 71 -13.79 4.95 -1.79
C VAL A 71 -15.25 5.26 -1.42
N SER A 72 -15.91 4.38 -0.70
CA SER A 72 -17.25 4.64 -0.17
C SER A 72 -17.48 4.01 1.19
N PRO A 73 -18.43 4.52 1.98
CA PRO A 73 -18.82 3.92 3.25
C PRO A 73 -19.45 2.53 3.10
N ASP A 74 -19.86 2.19 1.90
CA ASP A 74 -20.48 0.90 1.57
C ASP A 74 -19.46 -0.14 1.08
N GLY A 75 -18.16 0.20 1.09
CA GLY A 75 -17.08 -0.72 0.72
C GLY A 75 -16.81 -0.80 -0.79
N LEU A 76 -17.19 0.22 -1.57
CA LEU A 76 -16.72 0.28 -2.97
C LEU A 76 -15.19 0.37 -2.98
N LEU A 77 -14.57 -0.61 -3.63
CA LEU A 77 -13.12 -0.72 -3.72
C LEU A 77 -12.67 -0.49 -5.17
N LEU A 78 -11.63 0.31 -5.32
CA LEU A 78 -10.93 0.49 -6.58
C LEU A 78 -9.59 -0.24 -6.51
N THR A 79 -9.18 -0.85 -7.63
CA THR A 79 -7.85 -1.45 -7.78
C THR A 79 -7.47 -1.52 -9.26
N ASN A 80 -6.29 -2.00 -9.57
CA ASN A 80 -5.85 -2.16 -10.95
C ASN A 80 -6.50 -3.38 -11.61
N HIS A 81 -6.77 -3.28 -12.91
CA HIS A 81 -7.36 -4.37 -13.69
C HIS A 81 -6.59 -5.70 -13.54
N HIS A 82 -5.26 -5.67 -13.60
CA HIS A 82 -4.45 -6.89 -13.47
C HIS A 82 -4.58 -7.56 -12.10
N CYS A 83 -4.95 -6.84 -11.06
CA CYS A 83 -5.19 -7.39 -9.73
C CYS A 83 -6.49 -8.20 -9.65
N GLY A 84 -7.51 -7.81 -10.41
CA GLY A 84 -8.79 -8.50 -10.52
C GLY A 84 -8.91 -9.44 -11.72
N TYR A 85 -7.85 -9.59 -12.51
CA TYR A 85 -7.90 -10.33 -13.78
C TYR A 85 -8.42 -11.75 -13.61
N GLY A 86 -7.94 -12.46 -12.59
CA GLY A 86 -8.36 -13.83 -12.32
C GLY A 86 -9.84 -13.95 -12.01
N GLN A 87 -10.41 -13.02 -11.26
CA GLN A 87 -11.83 -12.98 -10.93
C GLN A 87 -12.68 -12.65 -12.16
N ILE A 88 -12.24 -11.68 -12.97
CA ILE A 88 -12.91 -11.34 -14.22
C ILE A 88 -12.92 -12.56 -15.15
N GLN A 89 -11.79 -13.27 -15.26
CA GLN A 89 -11.70 -14.49 -16.07
C GLN A 89 -12.62 -15.60 -15.58
N GLN A 90 -12.71 -15.81 -14.26
CA GLN A 90 -13.59 -16.83 -13.68
C GLN A 90 -15.08 -16.60 -13.99
N HIS A 91 -15.48 -15.35 -14.10
CA HIS A 91 -16.85 -14.95 -14.43
C HIS A 91 -17.10 -14.86 -15.94
N SER A 92 -16.05 -14.84 -16.77
CA SER A 92 -16.20 -14.78 -18.23
C SER A 92 -16.59 -16.14 -18.80
N THR A 93 -17.48 -16.13 -19.78
CA THR A 93 -17.94 -17.30 -20.55
C THR A 93 -17.85 -17.00 -22.04
N LEU A 94 -18.12 -17.99 -22.89
CA LEU A 94 -18.21 -17.78 -24.34
C LEU A 94 -19.35 -16.84 -24.74
N GLU A 95 -20.38 -16.71 -23.91
CA GLU A 95 -21.54 -15.85 -24.13
C GLU A 95 -21.33 -14.45 -23.52
N HIS A 96 -20.48 -14.34 -22.50
CA HIS A 96 -20.18 -13.11 -21.77
C HIS A 96 -18.68 -12.99 -21.55
N ASP A 97 -17.97 -12.39 -22.48
CA ASP A 97 -16.53 -12.15 -22.38
C ASP A 97 -16.24 -10.85 -21.62
N TYR A 98 -16.33 -10.93 -20.29
CA TYR A 98 -16.06 -9.76 -19.44
C TYR A 98 -14.63 -9.25 -19.49
N LEU A 99 -13.66 -10.05 -19.96
CA LEU A 99 -12.29 -9.59 -20.18
C LEU A 99 -12.21 -8.61 -21.36
N THR A 100 -13.00 -8.85 -22.40
CA THR A 100 -13.04 -8.02 -23.62
C THR A 100 -14.07 -6.90 -23.51
N ASP A 101 -15.29 -7.24 -23.06
CA ASP A 101 -16.43 -6.34 -23.10
C ASP A 101 -16.56 -5.51 -21.81
N GLY A 102 -15.88 -5.91 -20.75
CA GLY A 102 -16.05 -5.34 -19.42
C GLY A 102 -17.33 -5.82 -18.74
N PHE A 103 -17.49 -5.43 -17.48
CA PHE A 103 -18.69 -5.70 -16.69
C PHE A 103 -18.99 -4.48 -15.81
N TRP A 104 -20.23 -4.10 -15.73
CA TRP A 104 -20.68 -2.99 -14.89
C TRP A 104 -21.98 -3.38 -14.17
N ALA A 105 -21.89 -3.60 -12.86
CA ALA A 105 -23.06 -3.76 -12.00
C ALA A 105 -23.68 -2.38 -11.71
N THR A 106 -24.94 -2.19 -11.99
CA THR A 106 -25.68 -0.94 -11.68
C THR A 106 -26.37 -1.01 -10.32
N THR A 107 -26.51 -2.21 -9.76
CA THR A 107 -27.03 -2.46 -8.42
C THR A 107 -26.18 -3.53 -7.74
N ARG A 108 -26.26 -3.63 -6.40
CA ARG A 108 -25.50 -4.64 -5.62
C ARG A 108 -25.89 -6.07 -5.96
N GLU A 109 -27.16 -6.30 -6.31
CA GLU A 109 -27.66 -7.63 -6.68
C GLU A 109 -27.05 -8.13 -7.99
N GLN A 110 -26.52 -7.23 -8.80
CA GLN A 110 -25.82 -7.57 -10.04
C GLN A 110 -24.31 -7.83 -9.83
N GLU A 111 -23.77 -7.48 -8.67
CA GLU A 111 -22.37 -7.75 -8.37
C GLU A 111 -22.10 -9.27 -8.35
N LEU A 112 -21.00 -9.67 -8.98
CA LEU A 112 -20.61 -11.08 -9.06
C LEU A 112 -19.76 -11.46 -7.84
N PRO A 113 -20.16 -12.48 -7.07
CA PRO A 113 -19.44 -12.84 -5.85
C PRO A 113 -18.07 -13.45 -6.14
N ASN A 114 -17.07 -13.10 -5.33
CA ASN A 114 -15.72 -13.63 -5.42
C ASN A 114 -15.33 -14.35 -4.12
N PRO A 115 -15.77 -15.60 -3.90
CA PRO A 115 -15.48 -16.34 -2.68
C PRO A 115 -13.97 -16.47 -2.44
N GLY A 116 -13.52 -16.17 -1.22
CA GLY A 116 -12.11 -16.27 -0.84
C GLY A 116 -11.26 -15.08 -1.24
N LEU A 117 -11.80 -14.09 -1.97
CA LEU A 117 -11.12 -12.82 -2.17
C LEU A 117 -11.28 -11.96 -0.93
N THR A 118 -10.15 -11.49 -0.39
CA THR A 118 -10.10 -10.71 0.84
C THR A 118 -9.33 -9.41 0.66
N VAL A 119 -9.58 -8.46 1.54
CA VAL A 119 -8.74 -7.27 1.72
C VAL A 119 -8.18 -7.26 3.14
N THR A 120 -6.94 -6.80 3.27
CA THR A 120 -6.28 -6.66 4.56
C THR A 120 -6.03 -5.18 4.83
N PHE A 121 -6.54 -4.69 5.96
CA PHE A 121 -6.32 -3.33 6.43
C PHE A 121 -5.02 -3.26 7.22
N ILE A 122 -4.28 -2.14 7.09
CA ILE A 122 -3.13 -1.85 7.95
C ILE A 122 -3.66 -1.20 9.22
N ASP A 123 -3.63 -1.93 10.32
CA ASP A 123 -4.05 -1.42 11.63
C ASP A 123 -3.08 -0.32 12.08
N LYS A 124 -1.81 -0.65 12.28
CA LYS A 124 -0.77 0.33 12.61
C LYS A 124 0.61 -0.10 12.13
N ILE A 125 1.50 0.89 12.06
CA ILE A 125 2.91 0.71 11.73
C ILE A 125 3.73 1.19 12.94
N GLU A 126 4.61 0.34 13.47
CA GLU A 126 5.45 0.65 14.62
C GLU A 126 6.93 0.55 14.26
N ASP A 127 7.74 1.45 14.82
CA ASP A 127 9.19 1.30 14.81
C ASP A 127 9.60 0.23 15.85
N VAL A 128 10.19 -0.85 15.35
CA VAL A 128 10.65 -1.98 16.17
C VAL A 128 12.16 -2.07 16.28
N THR A 129 12.89 -1.02 15.89
CA THR A 129 14.36 -0.98 15.84
C THR A 129 14.99 -1.41 17.16
N ASP A 130 14.55 -0.85 18.28
CA ASP A 130 15.12 -1.16 19.59
C ASP A 130 14.79 -2.58 20.06
N TYR A 131 13.61 -3.08 19.69
CA TYR A 131 13.26 -4.47 19.93
C TYR A 131 14.19 -5.42 19.17
N VAL A 132 14.37 -5.18 17.88
CA VAL A 132 15.24 -6.00 17.03
C VAL A 132 16.69 -5.97 17.54
N LYS A 133 17.21 -4.79 17.90
CA LYS A 133 18.57 -4.67 18.46
C LYS A 133 18.75 -5.51 19.73
N LYS A 134 17.80 -5.45 20.65
CA LYS A 134 17.84 -6.25 21.89
C LYS A 134 17.78 -7.76 21.63
N GLU A 135 17.02 -8.19 20.62
CA GLU A 135 16.98 -9.60 20.24
C GLU A 135 18.29 -10.06 19.60
N LEU A 136 18.92 -9.22 18.78
CA LEU A 136 20.23 -9.48 18.19
C LEU A 136 21.35 -9.61 19.24
N GLU A 137 21.30 -8.81 20.32
CA GLU A 137 22.27 -8.89 21.41
C GLU A 137 22.23 -10.22 22.18
N LYS A 138 21.11 -10.94 22.13
CA LYS A 138 20.98 -12.27 22.75
C LYS A 138 21.61 -13.37 21.92
N ASP A 139 21.94 -13.10 20.68
CA ASP A 139 22.48 -14.08 19.75
C ASP A 139 23.98 -14.28 19.97
N THR A 140 24.40 -15.51 20.10
CA THR A 140 25.79 -15.88 20.43
C THR A 140 26.72 -15.85 19.22
N ASP A 141 26.17 -15.82 18.00
CA ASP A 141 26.95 -15.74 16.77
C ASP A 141 26.28 -14.83 15.71
N PRO A 142 26.33 -13.51 15.88
CA PRO A 142 25.72 -12.57 14.96
C PRO A 142 26.29 -12.63 13.53
N GLN A 143 27.51 -13.16 13.35
CA GLN A 143 28.15 -13.20 12.03
C GLN A 143 27.67 -14.36 11.15
N SER A 144 27.12 -15.40 11.76
CA SER A 144 26.59 -16.56 11.03
C SER A 144 25.13 -16.38 10.57
N MET A 145 24.43 -15.36 11.07
CA MET A 145 23.02 -15.15 10.83
C MET A 145 22.73 -14.17 9.70
N ASN A 146 21.83 -14.57 8.82
CA ASN A 146 21.25 -13.66 7.87
C ASN A 146 20.04 -12.93 8.51
N PHE A 147 20.30 -11.78 9.16
CA PHE A 147 19.30 -10.97 9.84
C PHE A 147 18.15 -10.51 8.92
N LEU A 148 18.40 -10.45 7.62
CA LEU A 148 17.40 -10.04 6.64
C LEU A 148 16.63 -11.23 6.06
N SER A 149 16.92 -12.46 6.53
CA SER A 149 16.18 -13.62 6.06
C SER A 149 14.70 -13.56 6.48
N PRO A 150 13.76 -13.93 5.61
CA PRO A 150 12.35 -13.99 5.97
C PRO A 150 12.08 -14.86 7.19
N LYS A 151 12.82 -15.96 7.33
CA LYS A 151 12.71 -16.86 8.48
C LYS A 151 13.03 -16.16 9.80
N TYR A 152 14.10 -15.38 9.86
CA TYR A 152 14.50 -14.64 11.05
C TYR A 152 13.50 -13.54 11.39
N LEU A 153 13.15 -12.71 10.39
CA LEU A 153 12.21 -11.60 10.56
C LEU A 153 10.82 -12.07 10.99
N ASN A 154 10.32 -13.14 10.38
CA ASN A 154 9.04 -13.75 10.77
C ASN A 154 9.09 -14.32 12.19
N GLY A 155 10.24 -14.88 12.61
CA GLY A 155 10.44 -15.33 13.99
C GLY A 155 10.33 -14.18 14.99
N LEU A 156 10.97 -13.05 14.71
CA LEU A 156 10.87 -11.84 15.54
C LEU A 156 9.47 -11.27 15.58
N ALA A 157 8.79 -11.20 14.43
CA ALA A 157 7.41 -10.73 14.33
C ALA A 157 6.47 -11.60 15.17
N LYS A 158 6.55 -12.91 15.05
CA LYS A 158 5.78 -13.87 15.89
C LYS A 158 6.02 -13.68 17.38
N ALA A 159 7.28 -13.51 17.78
CA ALA A 159 7.63 -13.31 19.19
C ALA A 159 7.08 -11.98 19.74
N LYS A 160 7.05 -10.91 18.91
CA LYS A 160 6.55 -9.59 19.33
C LYS A 160 5.02 -9.50 19.40
N VAL A 161 4.32 -9.96 18.36
CA VAL A 161 2.86 -9.79 18.27
C VAL A 161 2.06 -11.00 18.75
N GLY A 162 2.72 -12.13 18.90
CA GLY A 162 2.11 -13.39 19.28
C GLY A 162 1.57 -14.20 18.09
N GLU A 163 1.62 -15.51 18.24
CA GLU A 163 1.27 -16.42 17.16
C GLU A 163 -0.22 -16.35 16.80
N LYS A 164 -1.09 -16.15 17.80
CA LYS A 164 -2.52 -16.02 17.59
C LYS A 164 -2.88 -14.78 16.76
N PHE A 165 -2.22 -13.65 17.03
CA PHE A 165 -2.46 -12.43 16.25
C PHE A 165 -2.16 -12.64 14.77
N LEU A 166 -1.06 -13.32 14.44
CA LEU A 166 -0.68 -13.61 13.04
C LEU A 166 -1.56 -14.66 12.37
N GLN A 167 -2.23 -15.54 13.13
CA GLN A 167 -3.21 -16.48 12.59
C GLN A 167 -4.53 -15.77 12.22
N ASP A 168 -4.94 -14.81 13.04
CA ASP A 168 -6.16 -14.03 12.84
C ASP A 168 -5.95 -12.91 11.79
N ASN A 169 -4.69 -12.53 11.49
CA ASN A 169 -4.28 -11.46 10.57
C ASN A 169 -3.12 -11.95 9.67
N PRO A 170 -3.39 -12.82 8.68
CA PRO A 170 -2.37 -13.43 7.83
C PRO A 170 -1.67 -12.45 6.87
#